data_3ad57b97814ce9c8a1dc46c596044d23
#
_entry.id   3ad57b97814ce9c8a1dc46c596044d23
#
_cell.length_a   1.000
_cell.length_b   1.000
_cell.length_c   1.000
_cell.angle_alpha   90.00
_cell.angle_beta   90.00
_cell.angle_gamma   90.00
#
_symmetry.space_group_name_H-M   'P 1'
#
loop_
_entity.id
_entity.type
_entity.pdbx_description
1 polymer ?
#
loop_
_entity_poly.entity_id
_entity_poly.type
_entity_poly.pdbx_seq_one_letter_code
_entity_poly.pdbx_strand_id
1 'polypeptide(L)'
;MKNTYFQKRNRIWATAALVFSILSFTLSTLNAQLLPADKIRNDFRALLQRTAVAPRPFIQSFLTDSALIERGYFYSEADEKVPLLIYKPLSTKIKKLPVVICLHGTNGNKDMAVIKNLLYRFSKLGFMAVAIDGRYFGDRVKSAPAQNNYEKAITNAWRNKDSTQQEYPLFYDTVYDIWKLVDYLLTRPDVEPLRIGMMGISKGGIETWLAASVDTRIKVAVPVIATQSFQWSLENDRWQGRAKTIWGAHVEAANDLGDTSVNTGNVRKFWNKMLPGITGEFDCPSMVRLFAPRPLLLLNTENDQNCPLQGAQLAFDAAKSAYKSKNALEKLKIDVEPNEPHRFTPKHIEMTIEWFKKWL
;
A
#
# COMPACT_ATOMS: atom_id res chain seq x y z
N MET A 1 -37.60 29.67 -55.36
CA MET A 1 -37.90 29.06 -54.05
C MET A 1 -37.47 27.57 -53.91
N LYS A 2 -36.66 27.01 -54.79
CA LYS A 2 -36.21 25.58 -54.69
C LYS A 2 -34.73 25.40 -54.20
N ASN A 3 -33.93 26.48 -54.12
CA ASN A 3 -32.50 26.37 -53.79
C ASN A 3 -32.14 26.52 -52.30
N THR A 4 -33.04 27.03 -51.47
CA THR A 4 -32.82 27.28 -50.06
C THR A 4 -33.08 26.04 -49.17
N TYR A 5 -33.86 25.07 -49.66
CA TYR A 5 -34.16 23.84 -48.91
C TYR A 5 -33.05 22.80 -48.97
N PHE A 6 -32.28 22.77 -50.07
CA PHE A 6 -31.17 21.81 -50.22
C PHE A 6 -29.92 22.22 -49.39
N GLN A 7 -29.66 23.51 -49.24
CA GLN A 7 -28.52 23.98 -48.42
C GLN A 7 -28.75 23.80 -46.91
N LYS A 8 -30.00 23.88 -46.40
CA LYS A 8 -30.29 23.61 -44.98
C LYS A 8 -30.16 22.14 -44.61
N ARG A 9 -30.51 21.22 -45.51
CA ARG A 9 -30.41 19.75 -45.26
C ARG A 9 -28.98 19.29 -45.21
N ASN A 10 -28.09 19.81 -46.06
CA ASN A 10 -26.66 19.45 -46.03
C ASN A 10 -25.90 20.01 -44.82
N ARG A 11 -26.33 21.15 -44.25
CA ARG A 11 -25.75 21.68 -42.99
C ARG A 11 -26.15 20.85 -41.78
N ILE A 12 -27.37 20.31 -41.73
CA ILE A 12 -27.83 19.47 -40.60
C ILE A 12 -27.08 18.12 -40.60
N TRP A 13 -26.84 17.53 -41.79
CA TRP A 13 -26.07 16.28 -41.89
C TRP A 13 -24.57 16.45 -41.58
N ALA A 14 -23.98 17.59 -41.97
CA ALA A 14 -22.60 17.90 -41.67
C ALA A 14 -22.38 18.14 -40.13
N THR A 15 -23.34 18.80 -39.46
CA THR A 15 -23.27 19.03 -38.01
C THR A 15 -23.52 17.73 -37.22
N ALA A 16 -24.43 16.85 -37.69
CA ALA A 16 -24.66 15.55 -37.06
C ALA A 16 -23.47 14.61 -37.23
N ALA A 17 -22.81 14.61 -38.40
CA ALA A 17 -21.60 13.81 -38.63
C ALA A 17 -20.42 14.30 -37.81
N LEU A 18 -20.28 15.63 -37.60
CA LEU A 18 -19.20 16.21 -36.77
C LEU A 18 -19.41 15.92 -35.27
N VAL A 19 -20.66 15.98 -34.79
CA VAL A 19 -20.98 15.63 -33.39
C VAL A 19 -20.79 14.14 -33.13
N PHE A 20 -21.15 13.27 -34.12
CA PHE A 20 -20.93 11.83 -34.01
C PHE A 20 -19.44 11.47 -34.06
N SER A 21 -18.61 12.13 -34.84
CA SER A 21 -17.18 11.90 -34.90
C SER A 21 -16.45 12.45 -33.63
N ILE A 22 -16.93 13.55 -33.05
CA ILE A 22 -16.38 14.08 -31.76
C ILE A 22 -16.79 13.16 -30.59
N LEU A 23 -18.03 12.65 -30.57
CA LEU A 23 -18.45 11.66 -29.54
C LEU A 23 -17.71 10.32 -29.68
N SER A 24 -17.45 9.85 -30.90
CA SER A 24 -16.66 8.62 -31.12
C SER A 24 -15.19 8.83 -30.80
N PHE A 25 -14.61 10.02 -30.98
CA PHE A 25 -13.25 10.32 -30.62
C PHE A 25 -13.07 10.48 -29.09
N THR A 26 -14.05 11.01 -28.37
CA THR A 26 -14.04 11.10 -26.90
C THR A 26 -14.29 9.77 -26.22
N LEU A 27 -15.03 8.83 -26.84
CA LEU A 27 -15.16 7.45 -26.34
C LEU A 27 -13.91 6.59 -26.61
N SER A 28 -13.17 6.87 -27.68
CA SER A 28 -11.95 6.09 -28.00
C SER A 28 -10.72 6.52 -27.18
N THR A 29 -10.70 7.70 -26.58
CA THR A 29 -9.61 8.14 -25.68
C THR A 29 -9.77 7.70 -24.22
N LEU A 30 -10.92 7.12 -23.85
CA LEU A 30 -11.17 6.60 -22.49
C LEU A 30 -10.86 5.10 -22.32
N ASN A 31 -10.49 4.42 -23.39
CA ASN A 31 -9.97 3.05 -23.30
C ASN A 31 -8.44 3.03 -23.37
N ALA A 32 -7.76 3.72 -22.46
CA ALA A 32 -6.45 3.26 -22.04
C ALA A 32 -6.69 1.86 -21.45
N GLN A 33 -6.40 0.83 -22.27
CA GLN A 33 -6.67 -0.57 -21.97
C GLN A 33 -5.92 -0.90 -20.67
N LEU A 34 -6.66 -0.97 -19.56
CA LEU A 34 -6.07 -1.29 -18.26
C LEU A 34 -5.26 -2.57 -18.41
N LEU A 35 -3.99 -2.54 -18.04
CA LEU A 35 -3.13 -3.73 -18.10
C LEU A 35 -3.81 -4.88 -17.38
N PRO A 36 -3.72 -6.12 -17.91
CA PRO A 36 -4.27 -7.30 -17.28
C PRO A 36 -3.75 -7.46 -15.85
N ALA A 37 -4.61 -7.83 -14.93
CA ALA A 37 -4.29 -7.95 -13.50
C ALA A 37 -3.07 -8.85 -13.24
N ASP A 38 -2.98 -9.98 -13.95
CA ASP A 38 -1.90 -10.93 -13.77
C ASP A 38 -0.57 -10.40 -14.32
N LYS A 39 -0.59 -9.59 -15.38
CA LYS A 39 0.60 -8.92 -15.88
C LYS A 39 1.17 -8.00 -14.80
N ILE A 40 0.37 -7.11 -14.21
CA ILE A 40 0.82 -6.19 -13.16
C ILE A 40 1.39 -6.95 -11.96
N ARG A 41 0.70 -8.03 -11.52
CA ARG A 41 1.19 -8.86 -10.41
C ARG A 41 2.54 -9.51 -10.72
N ASN A 42 2.70 -10.03 -11.92
CA ASN A 42 3.93 -10.71 -12.35
C ASN A 42 5.08 -9.71 -12.49
N ASP A 43 4.83 -8.55 -13.09
CA ASP A 43 5.84 -7.50 -13.26
C ASP A 43 6.30 -6.96 -11.90
N PHE A 44 5.38 -6.72 -10.97
CA PHE A 44 5.75 -6.28 -9.62
C PHE A 44 6.51 -7.35 -8.83
N ARG A 45 6.15 -8.63 -8.97
CA ARG A 45 6.92 -9.73 -8.37
C ARG A 45 8.31 -9.83 -8.97
N ALA A 46 8.42 -9.70 -10.29
CA ALA A 46 9.72 -9.76 -10.99
C ALA A 46 10.62 -8.60 -10.56
N LEU A 47 10.07 -7.38 -10.38
CA LEU A 47 10.82 -6.22 -9.88
C LEU A 47 11.44 -6.48 -8.50
N LEU A 48 10.73 -7.19 -7.62
CA LEU A 48 11.17 -7.49 -6.25
C LEU A 48 11.74 -8.91 -6.08
N GLN A 49 12.04 -9.59 -7.18
CA GLN A 49 12.59 -10.94 -7.11
C GLN A 49 13.97 -10.92 -6.45
N ARG A 50 14.16 -11.80 -5.47
CA ARG A 50 15.42 -11.99 -4.73
C ARG A 50 15.70 -13.47 -4.52
N THR A 51 16.93 -13.78 -4.17
CA THR A 51 17.32 -15.16 -3.81
C THR A 51 16.49 -15.64 -2.63
N ALA A 52 15.80 -16.75 -2.82
CA ALA A 52 14.97 -17.34 -1.76
C ALA A 52 15.86 -17.91 -0.65
N VAL A 53 15.48 -17.61 0.59
CA VAL A 53 16.15 -18.13 1.79
C VAL A 53 15.12 -18.79 2.72
N ALA A 54 15.59 -19.75 3.53
CA ALA A 54 14.80 -20.30 4.61
C ALA A 54 14.54 -19.21 5.68
N PRO A 55 13.37 -19.15 6.31
CA PRO A 55 13.02 -18.09 7.27
C PRO A 55 13.83 -18.13 8.57
N ARG A 56 14.42 -19.26 8.95
CA ARG A 56 15.27 -19.46 10.16
C ARG A 56 14.78 -18.66 11.39
N PRO A 57 13.55 -18.87 11.86
CA PRO A 57 12.96 -18.06 12.91
C PRO A 57 13.67 -18.28 14.26
N PHE A 58 13.79 -17.21 15.04
CA PHE A 58 14.11 -17.25 16.45
C PHE A 58 12.97 -16.60 17.22
N ILE A 59 12.26 -17.36 18.06
CA ILE A 59 11.05 -16.90 18.74
C ILE A 59 11.15 -17.25 20.23
N GLN A 60 10.92 -16.24 21.07
CA GLN A 60 10.75 -16.35 22.50
C GLN A 60 9.28 -16.09 22.86
N SER A 61 8.72 -16.88 23.77
CA SER A 61 7.31 -16.77 24.17
C SER A 61 7.22 -16.33 25.63
N PHE A 62 6.29 -15.40 25.89
CA PHE A 62 6.03 -14.82 27.19
C PHE A 62 4.53 -14.91 27.49
N LEU A 63 4.16 -15.52 28.60
CA LEU A 63 2.78 -15.55 29.06
C LEU A 63 2.51 -14.31 29.92
N THR A 64 1.43 -13.61 29.62
CA THR A 64 0.90 -12.50 30.43
C THR A 64 -0.52 -12.85 30.89
N ASP A 65 -1.12 -12.03 31.77
CA ASP A 65 -2.50 -12.22 32.23
C ASP A 65 -3.53 -12.07 31.11
N SER A 66 -3.12 -11.58 29.94
CA SER A 66 -4.06 -11.17 28.90
C SER A 66 -3.78 -11.74 27.52
N ALA A 67 -2.57 -12.23 27.24
CA ALA A 67 -2.18 -12.80 25.95
C ALA A 67 -0.92 -13.66 26.06
N LEU A 68 -0.75 -14.60 25.15
CA LEU A 68 0.54 -15.22 24.86
C LEU A 68 1.27 -14.33 23.85
N ILE A 69 2.41 -13.79 24.26
CA ILE A 69 3.22 -12.88 23.44
C ILE A 69 4.43 -13.65 22.93
N GLU A 70 4.67 -13.58 21.62
CA GLU A 70 5.89 -14.06 21.01
C GLU A 70 6.69 -12.90 20.46
N ARG A 71 7.99 -12.88 20.72
CA ARG A 71 8.92 -11.87 20.22
C ARG A 71 10.15 -12.56 19.63
N GLY A 72 10.64 -12.04 18.53
CA GLY A 72 11.81 -12.59 17.89
C GLY A 72 12.05 -12.00 16.51
N TYR A 73 12.56 -12.82 15.61
CA TYR A 73 12.80 -12.44 14.22
C TYR A 73 12.74 -13.67 13.28
N PHE A 74 12.60 -13.40 12.01
CA PHE A 74 12.89 -14.34 10.93
C PHE A 74 13.80 -13.67 9.91
N TYR A 75 14.28 -14.41 8.90
CA TYR A 75 15.09 -13.86 7.82
C TYR A 75 14.27 -13.77 6.53
N SER A 76 14.23 -12.60 5.92
CA SER A 76 13.66 -12.38 4.59
C SER A 76 14.69 -12.57 3.48
N GLU A 77 15.96 -12.27 3.75
CA GLU A 77 17.13 -12.46 2.90
C GLU A 77 18.27 -13.09 3.72
N ALA A 78 19.42 -13.39 3.11
CA ALA A 78 20.51 -14.11 3.77
C ALA A 78 20.93 -13.49 5.10
N ASP A 79 21.04 -12.16 5.14
CA ASP A 79 21.52 -11.40 6.30
C ASP A 79 20.47 -10.39 6.81
N GLU A 80 19.26 -10.37 6.24
CA GLU A 80 18.21 -9.41 6.60
C GLU A 80 17.25 -10.00 7.63
N LYS A 81 17.44 -9.63 8.88
CA LYS A 81 16.56 -9.98 10.00
C LYS A 81 15.32 -9.10 10.00
N VAL A 82 14.16 -9.72 10.10
CA VAL A 82 12.86 -9.05 10.26
C VAL A 82 12.35 -9.28 11.68
N PRO A 83 12.53 -8.31 12.60
CA PRO A 83 11.99 -8.40 13.95
C PRO A 83 10.47 -8.45 13.93
N LEU A 84 9.90 -9.32 14.77
CA LEU A 84 8.45 -9.51 14.86
C LEU A 84 7.95 -9.53 16.30
N LEU A 85 6.68 -9.19 16.44
CA LEU A 85 5.91 -9.24 17.67
C LEU A 85 4.56 -9.89 17.36
N ILE A 86 4.21 -10.95 18.10
CA ILE A 86 2.96 -11.69 17.91
C ILE A 86 2.19 -11.71 19.23
N TYR A 87 0.89 -11.43 19.16
CA TYR A 87 -0.05 -11.61 20.26
C TYR A 87 -1.06 -12.70 19.89
N LYS A 88 -1.25 -13.68 20.79
CA LYS A 88 -2.21 -14.77 20.62
C LYS A 88 -3.18 -14.82 21.80
N PRO A 89 -4.39 -15.36 21.62
CA PRO A 89 -5.29 -15.65 22.74
C PRO A 89 -4.61 -16.52 23.81
N LEU A 90 -4.88 -16.26 25.09
CA LEU A 90 -4.36 -17.08 26.20
C LEU A 90 -4.82 -18.52 26.15
N SER A 91 -6.09 -18.71 25.83
CA SER A 91 -6.70 -20.02 25.71
C SER A 91 -7.65 -20.02 24.52
N THR A 92 -7.52 -21.03 23.70
CA THR A 92 -8.44 -21.25 22.58
C THR A 92 -8.61 -22.73 22.31
N LYS A 93 -9.84 -23.13 22.01
CA LYS A 93 -10.14 -24.49 21.49
C LYS A 93 -9.75 -24.59 20.00
N ILE A 94 -9.46 -23.45 19.35
CA ILE A 94 -9.10 -23.38 17.95
C ILE A 94 -7.63 -23.72 17.81
N LYS A 95 -7.31 -24.80 17.10
CA LYS A 95 -5.93 -25.25 16.88
C LYS A 95 -5.16 -24.36 15.91
N LYS A 96 -5.85 -23.78 14.90
CA LYS A 96 -5.28 -22.89 13.89
C LYS A 96 -5.99 -21.55 13.95
N LEU A 97 -5.23 -20.47 14.12
CA LEU A 97 -5.74 -19.12 14.31
C LEU A 97 -5.75 -18.34 12.98
N PRO A 98 -6.80 -17.55 12.71
CA PRO A 98 -6.73 -16.55 11.66
C PRO A 98 -5.69 -15.50 12.05
N VAL A 99 -5.02 -14.90 11.05
CA VAL A 99 -3.90 -13.97 11.26
C VAL A 99 -4.26 -12.57 10.80
N VAL A 100 -3.94 -11.56 11.62
CA VAL A 100 -3.97 -10.15 11.22
C VAL A 100 -2.56 -9.56 11.33
N ILE A 101 -1.99 -9.16 10.19
CA ILE A 101 -0.72 -8.44 10.14
C ILE A 101 -0.98 -6.94 10.30
N CYS A 102 -0.29 -6.28 11.24
CA CYS A 102 -0.44 -4.87 11.57
C CYS A 102 0.89 -4.13 11.29
N LEU A 103 0.89 -3.20 10.32
CA LEU A 103 2.07 -2.46 9.91
C LEU A 103 2.06 -1.03 10.42
N HIS A 104 3.20 -0.58 10.97
CA HIS A 104 3.38 0.77 11.48
C HIS A 104 3.61 1.81 10.37
N GLY A 105 3.39 3.10 10.69
CA GLY A 105 3.72 4.24 9.82
C GLY A 105 5.20 4.63 9.86
N THR A 106 5.57 5.66 9.10
CA THR A 106 6.91 6.28 9.16
C THR A 106 7.24 6.70 10.59
N ASN A 107 8.48 6.53 11.00
CA ASN A 107 8.99 6.76 12.37
C ASN A 107 8.35 5.88 13.45
N GLY A 108 7.60 4.86 13.05
CA GLY A 108 7.04 3.88 13.95
C GLY A 108 7.88 2.61 14.08
N ASN A 109 7.35 1.68 14.84
CA ASN A 109 7.87 0.32 14.97
C ASN A 109 6.76 -0.61 15.49
N LYS A 110 7.04 -1.92 15.57
CA LYS A 110 6.10 -2.94 16.08
C LYS A 110 5.69 -2.73 17.53
N ASP A 111 6.47 -1.97 18.31
CA ASP A 111 6.23 -1.72 19.74
C ASP A 111 5.45 -0.43 20.02
N MET A 112 5.10 0.37 18.99
CA MET A 112 4.26 1.57 19.17
C MET A 112 2.96 1.25 19.91
N ALA A 113 2.51 2.17 20.76
CA ALA A 113 1.30 2.00 21.56
C ALA A 113 0.06 1.66 20.71
N VAL A 114 -0.12 2.32 19.56
CA VAL A 114 -1.24 2.03 18.66
C VAL A 114 -1.15 0.63 18.06
N ILE A 115 0.05 0.16 17.68
CA ILE A 115 0.25 -1.19 17.14
C ILE A 115 0.01 -2.22 18.23
N LYS A 116 0.62 -2.08 19.42
CA LYS A 116 0.38 -3.01 20.55
C LYS A 116 -1.09 -3.07 20.97
N ASN A 117 -1.78 -1.94 20.94
CA ASN A 117 -3.22 -1.90 21.22
C ASN A 117 -4.01 -2.72 20.19
N LEU A 118 -3.71 -2.59 18.89
CA LEU A 118 -4.33 -3.39 17.84
C LEU A 118 -4.02 -4.88 18.01
N LEU A 119 -2.75 -5.24 18.25
CA LEU A 119 -2.36 -6.64 18.49
C LEU A 119 -3.12 -7.23 19.68
N TYR A 120 -3.23 -6.49 20.77
CA TYR A 120 -3.98 -6.89 21.95
C TYR A 120 -5.47 -7.08 21.64
N ARG A 121 -6.10 -6.11 20.99
CA ARG A 121 -7.53 -6.17 20.64
C ARG A 121 -7.85 -7.34 19.71
N PHE A 122 -7.02 -7.56 18.68
CA PHE A 122 -7.19 -8.71 17.79
C PHE A 122 -6.97 -10.04 18.52
N SER A 123 -6.00 -10.14 19.41
CA SER A 123 -5.79 -11.37 20.18
C SER A 123 -6.99 -11.71 21.07
N LYS A 124 -7.65 -10.70 21.68
CA LYS A 124 -8.88 -10.86 22.44
C LYS A 124 -10.07 -11.35 21.60
N LEU A 125 -10.03 -11.09 20.31
CA LEU A 125 -11.05 -11.54 19.34
C LEU A 125 -10.75 -12.92 18.74
N GLY A 126 -9.68 -13.59 19.18
CA GLY A 126 -9.34 -14.93 18.71
C GLY A 126 -8.38 -14.96 17.53
N PHE A 127 -7.78 -13.84 17.16
CA PHE A 127 -6.78 -13.76 16.08
C PHE A 127 -5.36 -13.96 16.62
N MET A 128 -4.47 -14.50 15.80
CA MET A 128 -3.04 -14.29 15.91
C MET A 128 -2.73 -12.91 15.27
N ALA A 129 -2.34 -11.94 16.08
CA ALA A 129 -2.03 -10.59 15.60
C ALA A 129 -0.51 -10.42 15.53
N VAL A 130 0.00 -10.00 14.37
CA VAL A 130 1.42 -9.97 14.06
C VAL A 130 1.84 -8.58 13.62
N ALA A 131 2.94 -8.05 14.17
CA ALA A 131 3.58 -6.85 13.67
C ALA A 131 5.06 -7.10 13.40
N ILE A 132 5.62 -6.40 12.41
CA ILE A 132 7.04 -6.40 12.10
C ILE A 132 7.60 -4.98 12.12
N ASP A 133 8.91 -4.85 12.29
CA ASP A 133 9.59 -3.59 12.01
C ASP A 133 9.86 -3.48 10.51
N GLY A 134 9.43 -2.38 9.91
CA GLY A 134 9.83 -2.02 8.55
C GLY A 134 11.34 -1.77 8.48
N ARG A 135 11.93 -1.80 7.28
CA ARG A 135 13.37 -1.55 7.11
C ARG A 135 13.76 -0.20 7.68
N TYR A 136 14.87 -0.18 8.42
CA TYR A 136 15.46 0.99 9.08
C TYR A 136 14.63 1.56 10.26
N PHE A 137 13.66 0.80 10.78
CA PHE A 137 12.87 1.17 11.96
C PHE A 137 12.95 0.11 13.08
N GLY A 138 12.58 0.50 14.30
CA GLY A 138 12.55 -0.38 15.45
C GLY A 138 13.88 -1.06 15.74
N ASP A 139 13.88 -2.37 15.90
CA ASP A 139 15.08 -3.18 16.18
C ASP A 139 16.01 -3.34 14.95
N ARG A 140 15.67 -2.75 13.79
CA ARG A 140 16.51 -2.70 12.58
C ARG A 140 17.31 -1.39 12.49
N VAL A 141 17.20 -0.50 13.47
CA VAL A 141 17.95 0.76 13.52
C VAL A 141 19.38 0.48 13.94
N LYS A 142 20.35 0.85 13.10
CA LYS A 142 21.79 0.70 13.39
C LYS A 142 22.33 1.87 14.23
N SER A 143 21.70 3.04 14.16
CA SER A 143 22.03 4.24 14.92
C SER A 143 20.81 5.16 15.05
N ALA A 144 20.68 5.88 16.16
CA ALA A 144 19.59 6.84 16.35
C ALA A 144 19.94 8.22 15.71
N PRO A 145 18.95 8.99 15.25
CA PRO A 145 17.54 8.63 15.14
C PRO A 145 17.22 7.75 13.92
N ALA A 146 16.16 6.94 14.01
CA ALA A 146 15.73 6.03 12.94
C ALA A 146 15.49 6.74 11.59
N GLN A 147 14.89 7.93 11.62
CA GLN A 147 14.63 8.73 10.41
C GLN A 147 15.90 8.99 9.61
N ASN A 148 17.00 9.32 10.25
CA ASN A 148 18.27 9.59 9.57
C ASN A 148 18.82 8.32 8.87
N ASN A 149 18.68 7.15 9.49
CA ASN A 149 19.06 5.88 8.87
C ASN A 149 18.23 5.58 7.64
N TYR A 150 16.92 5.82 7.73
CA TYR A 150 15.98 5.59 6.63
C TYR A 150 16.27 6.52 5.45
N GLU A 151 16.38 7.83 5.68
CA GLU A 151 16.71 8.80 4.64
C GLU A 151 18.09 8.57 4.03
N LYS A 152 19.09 8.20 4.85
CA LYS A 152 20.44 7.84 4.38
C LYS A 152 20.41 6.60 3.48
N ALA A 153 19.65 5.58 3.85
CA ALA A 153 19.50 4.37 3.02
C ALA A 153 18.85 4.69 1.67
N ILE A 154 17.80 5.53 1.68
CA ILE A 154 17.12 6.00 0.46
C ILE A 154 18.10 6.82 -0.40
N THR A 155 18.89 7.74 0.19
CA THR A 155 19.87 8.54 -0.54
C THR A 155 20.99 7.68 -1.14
N ASN A 156 21.46 6.66 -0.41
CA ASN A 156 22.45 5.72 -0.93
C ASN A 156 21.90 4.92 -2.12
N ALA A 157 20.67 4.42 -2.03
CA ALA A 157 20.00 3.73 -3.12
C ALA A 157 19.72 4.66 -4.32
N TRP A 158 19.41 5.93 -4.07
CA TRP A 158 19.30 6.95 -5.13
C TRP A 158 20.63 7.13 -5.87
N ARG A 159 21.75 7.20 -5.15
CA ARG A 159 23.09 7.38 -5.71
C ARG A 159 23.68 6.12 -6.32
N ASN A 160 23.11 4.95 -6.04
CA ASN A 160 23.57 3.69 -6.62
C ASN A 160 23.42 3.73 -8.15
N LYS A 161 24.52 3.37 -8.86
CA LYS A 161 24.57 3.30 -10.32
C LYS A 161 24.57 1.86 -10.84
N ASP A 162 24.73 0.88 -9.94
CA ASP A 162 24.68 -0.53 -10.28
C ASP A 162 23.23 -1.04 -10.17
N SER A 163 22.58 -1.17 -11.31
CA SER A 163 21.19 -1.64 -11.36
C SER A 163 21.02 -3.09 -10.89
N THR A 164 22.10 -3.89 -10.87
CA THR A 164 22.05 -5.28 -10.41
C THR A 164 22.03 -5.40 -8.89
N GLN A 165 22.40 -4.32 -8.18
CA GLN A 165 22.42 -4.19 -6.73
C GLN A 165 21.46 -3.08 -6.25
N GLN A 166 20.42 -2.79 -7.03
CA GLN A 166 19.50 -1.72 -6.68
C GLN A 166 18.56 -2.16 -5.54
N GLU A 167 18.62 -1.42 -4.44
CA GLU A 167 17.68 -1.53 -3.31
C GLU A 167 16.55 -0.51 -3.43
N TYR A 168 15.41 -0.83 -2.84
CA TYR A 168 14.21 0.01 -2.83
C TYR A 168 13.72 0.24 -1.40
N PRO A 169 14.51 0.89 -0.52
CA PRO A 169 14.19 1.06 0.90
C PRO A 169 12.89 1.83 1.15
N LEU A 170 12.49 2.66 0.19
CA LEU A 170 11.21 3.38 0.23
C LEU A 170 10.07 2.42 -0.16
N PHE A 171 9.45 1.74 0.79
CA PHE A 171 8.33 0.78 0.70
C PHE A 171 8.68 -0.61 0.14
N TYR A 172 9.26 -0.74 -1.04
CA TYR A 172 9.32 -1.99 -1.79
C TYR A 172 10.10 -3.11 -1.08
N ASP A 173 11.20 -2.76 -0.42
CA ASP A 173 11.97 -3.76 0.35
C ASP A 173 11.18 -4.31 1.53
N THR A 174 10.35 -3.46 2.18
CA THR A 174 9.44 -3.93 3.24
C THR A 174 8.30 -4.77 2.66
N VAL A 175 7.83 -4.48 1.44
CA VAL A 175 6.84 -5.34 0.75
C VAL A 175 7.39 -6.74 0.53
N TYR A 176 8.66 -6.87 0.15
CA TYR A 176 9.30 -8.18 0.06
C TYR A 176 9.35 -8.88 1.43
N ASP A 177 9.75 -8.18 2.49
CA ASP A 177 9.75 -8.71 3.86
C ASP A 177 8.36 -9.20 4.29
N ILE A 178 7.29 -8.51 3.89
CA ILE A 178 5.89 -8.91 4.16
C ILE A 178 5.55 -10.22 3.45
N TRP A 179 5.93 -10.40 2.18
CA TRP A 179 5.72 -11.66 1.49
C TRP A 179 6.47 -12.81 2.16
N LYS A 180 7.70 -12.56 2.64
CA LYS A 180 8.48 -13.54 3.41
C LYS A 180 7.88 -13.80 4.81
N LEU A 181 7.25 -12.80 5.43
CA LEU A 181 6.46 -13.00 6.64
C LEU A 181 5.29 -13.97 6.37
N VAL A 182 4.55 -13.79 5.27
CA VAL A 182 3.47 -14.72 4.89
C VAL A 182 4.02 -16.12 4.64
N ASP A 183 5.19 -16.25 3.96
CA ASP A 183 5.86 -17.54 3.80
C ASP A 183 6.14 -18.18 5.15
N TYR A 184 6.73 -17.44 6.10
CA TYR A 184 7.02 -17.94 7.46
C TYR A 184 5.73 -18.34 8.21
N LEU A 185 4.71 -17.49 8.19
CA LEU A 185 3.44 -17.77 8.86
C LEU A 185 2.79 -19.06 8.37
N LEU A 186 2.89 -19.36 7.08
CA LEU A 186 2.35 -20.60 6.50
C LEU A 186 3.13 -21.85 6.90
N THR A 187 4.35 -21.75 7.44
CA THR A 187 5.08 -22.89 8.01
C THR A 187 4.64 -23.21 9.43
N ARG A 188 3.91 -22.31 10.09
CA ARG A 188 3.49 -22.47 11.49
C ARG A 188 2.27 -23.41 11.61
N PRO A 189 2.31 -24.37 12.54
CA PRO A 189 1.19 -25.29 12.74
C PRO A 189 -0.06 -24.64 13.36
N ASP A 190 0.11 -23.47 14.01
CA ASP A 190 -0.95 -22.72 14.69
C ASP A 190 -1.60 -21.62 13.81
N VAL A 191 -1.26 -21.57 12.52
CA VAL A 191 -1.82 -20.61 11.55
C VAL A 191 -2.87 -21.26 10.66
N GLU A 192 -4.03 -20.60 10.49
CA GLU A 192 -5.03 -20.97 9.50
C GLU A 192 -4.65 -20.36 8.13
N PRO A 193 -4.17 -21.16 7.17
CA PRO A 193 -3.51 -20.65 5.96
C PRO A 193 -4.44 -19.87 5.02
N LEU A 194 -5.75 -20.12 5.10
CA LEU A 194 -6.75 -19.45 4.26
C LEU A 194 -7.35 -18.18 4.91
N ARG A 195 -6.88 -17.82 6.11
CA ARG A 195 -7.42 -16.71 6.90
C ARG A 195 -6.28 -15.79 7.37
N ILE A 196 -5.57 -15.18 6.39
CA ILE A 196 -4.53 -14.16 6.63
C ILE A 196 -5.05 -12.83 6.11
N GLY A 197 -5.10 -11.84 6.98
CA GLY A 197 -5.44 -10.46 6.64
C GLY A 197 -4.33 -9.50 7.01
N MET A 198 -4.38 -8.28 6.49
CA MET A 198 -3.37 -7.26 6.71
C MET A 198 -4.00 -5.88 6.82
N MET A 199 -3.50 -5.09 7.75
CA MET A 199 -3.74 -3.66 7.84
C MET A 199 -2.41 -2.91 8.03
N GLY A 200 -2.40 -1.64 7.69
CA GLY A 200 -1.25 -0.79 7.95
C GLY A 200 -1.61 0.68 7.95
N ILE A 201 -0.83 1.48 8.68
CA ILE A 201 -1.04 2.89 8.91
C ILE A 201 -0.04 3.69 8.07
N SER A 202 -0.51 4.65 7.25
CA SER A 202 0.36 5.56 6.47
C SER A 202 1.35 4.79 5.59
N LYS A 203 2.67 4.84 5.85
CA LYS A 203 3.69 4.00 5.19
C LYS A 203 3.26 2.53 5.18
N GLY A 204 2.88 1.97 6.33
CA GLY A 204 2.40 0.59 6.42
C GLY A 204 1.12 0.35 5.61
N GLY A 205 0.28 1.35 5.43
CA GLY A 205 -0.90 1.28 4.57
C GLY A 205 -0.55 1.24 3.08
N ILE A 206 0.49 1.97 2.65
CA ILE A 206 1.05 1.86 1.29
C ILE A 206 1.62 0.46 1.06
N GLU A 207 2.41 -0.03 2.00
CA GLU A 207 2.95 -1.40 1.97
C GLU A 207 1.82 -2.45 1.96
N THR A 208 0.70 -2.18 2.67
CA THR A 208 -0.49 -3.05 2.68
C THR A 208 -1.11 -3.17 1.28
N TRP A 209 -1.44 -2.07 0.61
CA TRP A 209 -2.06 -2.20 -0.70
C TRP A 209 -1.08 -2.68 -1.78
N LEU A 210 0.23 -2.38 -1.68
CA LEU A 210 1.24 -2.95 -2.56
C LEU A 210 1.35 -4.48 -2.39
N ALA A 211 1.59 -4.94 -1.16
CA ALA A 211 1.80 -6.35 -0.88
C ALA A 211 0.55 -7.19 -1.15
N ALA A 212 -0.61 -6.76 -0.63
CA ALA A 212 -1.84 -7.53 -0.68
C ALA A 212 -2.46 -7.59 -2.10
N SER A 213 -2.25 -6.56 -2.92
CA SER A 213 -2.73 -6.59 -4.32
C SER A 213 -2.05 -7.69 -5.14
N VAL A 214 -0.82 -8.02 -4.81
CA VAL A 214 0.01 -9.01 -5.51
C VAL A 214 -0.07 -10.38 -4.84
N ASP A 215 0.02 -10.43 -3.51
CA ASP A 215 -0.06 -11.69 -2.77
C ASP A 215 -1.52 -12.10 -2.48
N THR A 216 -2.00 -13.07 -3.25
CA THR A 216 -3.39 -13.55 -3.13
C THR A 216 -3.65 -14.40 -1.88
N ARG A 217 -2.62 -14.75 -1.11
CA ARG A 217 -2.75 -15.43 0.19
C ARG A 217 -3.31 -14.49 1.27
N ILE A 218 -3.14 -13.17 1.09
CA ILE A 218 -3.75 -12.15 1.95
C ILE A 218 -5.21 -11.98 1.53
N LYS A 219 -6.13 -12.36 2.41
CA LYS A 219 -7.57 -12.47 2.12
C LYS A 219 -8.36 -11.21 2.43
N VAL A 220 -7.93 -10.41 3.40
CA VAL A 220 -8.58 -9.15 3.83
C VAL A 220 -7.53 -8.07 3.92
N ALA A 221 -7.79 -6.86 3.42
CA ALA A 221 -6.86 -5.74 3.51
C ALA A 221 -7.54 -4.45 3.99
N VAL A 222 -6.81 -3.70 4.83
CA VAL A 222 -7.24 -2.39 5.35
C VAL A 222 -6.05 -1.42 5.30
N PRO A 223 -5.76 -0.77 4.16
CA PRO A 223 -4.85 0.36 4.12
C PRO A 223 -5.48 1.59 4.76
N VAL A 224 -4.81 2.18 5.76
CA VAL A 224 -5.29 3.30 6.56
C VAL A 224 -4.46 4.54 6.25
N ILE A 225 -5.12 5.66 5.88
CA ILE A 225 -4.49 6.93 5.51
C ILE A 225 -3.33 6.75 4.53
N ALA A 226 -3.56 5.96 3.47
CA ALA A 226 -2.52 5.52 2.56
C ALA A 226 -2.96 5.47 1.09
N THR A 227 -4.26 5.58 0.84
CA THR A 227 -4.80 5.55 -0.53
C THR A 227 -4.59 6.90 -1.18
N GLN A 228 -3.92 6.91 -2.33
CA GLN A 228 -3.60 8.13 -3.11
C GLN A 228 -3.28 7.74 -4.56
N SER A 229 -3.05 8.72 -5.44
CA SER A 229 -2.33 8.52 -6.70
C SER A 229 -1.05 9.36 -6.68
N PHE A 230 0.09 8.70 -6.87
CA PHE A 230 1.40 9.36 -6.98
C PHE A 230 1.48 10.16 -8.27
N GLN A 231 0.96 9.60 -9.38
CA GLN A 231 0.90 10.28 -10.67
C GLN A 231 0.07 11.56 -10.58
N TRP A 232 -1.16 11.47 -10.04
CA TRP A 232 -2.03 12.62 -9.87
C TRP A 232 -1.40 13.70 -8.99
N SER A 233 -0.75 13.29 -7.89
CA SER A 233 -0.09 14.22 -6.97
C SER A 233 1.02 15.02 -7.63
N LEU A 234 1.79 14.40 -8.54
CA LEU A 234 2.81 15.09 -9.33
C LEU A 234 2.20 16.00 -10.40
N GLU A 235 1.12 15.56 -11.07
CA GLU A 235 0.47 16.34 -12.14
C GLU A 235 -0.29 17.57 -11.62
N ASN A 236 -0.71 17.54 -10.36
CA ASN A 236 -1.52 18.58 -9.74
C ASN A 236 -0.76 19.38 -8.66
N ASP A 237 0.56 19.23 -8.60
CA ASP A 237 1.44 19.88 -7.60
C ASP A 237 0.95 19.69 -6.15
N ARG A 238 0.64 18.41 -5.79
CA ARG A 238 0.18 17.96 -4.47
C ARG A 238 1.09 16.90 -3.85
N TRP A 239 2.34 16.82 -4.29
CA TRP A 239 3.33 15.85 -3.87
C TRP A 239 4.04 16.20 -2.54
N GLN A 240 3.98 17.48 -2.09
CA GLN A 240 4.80 18.03 -1.01
C GLN A 240 4.56 17.31 0.32
N GLY A 241 3.30 16.99 0.67
CA GLY A 241 2.97 16.27 1.90
C GLY A 241 3.67 14.91 1.95
N ARG A 242 3.63 14.16 0.86
CA ARG A 242 4.31 12.87 0.74
C ARG A 242 5.83 13.02 0.78
N ALA A 243 6.39 13.97 0.06
CA ALA A 243 7.84 14.23 0.03
C ALA A 243 8.39 14.62 1.41
N LYS A 244 7.64 15.37 2.22
CA LYS A 244 8.03 15.76 3.58
C LYS A 244 8.32 14.59 4.52
N THR A 245 7.77 13.41 4.26
CA THR A 245 8.03 12.22 5.10
C THR A 245 9.48 11.71 5.00
N ILE A 246 10.21 12.11 3.96
CA ILE A 246 11.62 11.79 3.70
C ILE A 246 12.30 12.99 3.02
N TRP A 247 12.10 14.19 3.59
CA TRP A 247 12.51 15.44 2.97
C TRP A 247 14.00 15.53 2.70
N GLY A 248 14.84 15.04 3.64
CA GLY A 248 16.30 15.02 3.46
C GLY A 248 16.74 14.29 2.21
N ALA A 249 16.15 13.12 1.94
CA ALA A 249 16.46 12.35 0.73
C ALA A 249 16.04 13.08 -0.57
N HIS A 250 14.92 13.82 -0.56
CA HIS A 250 14.51 14.63 -1.71
C HIS A 250 15.45 15.83 -1.94
N VAL A 251 15.92 16.47 -0.86
CA VAL A 251 16.91 17.56 -0.96
C VAL A 251 18.23 17.05 -1.55
N GLU A 252 18.72 15.90 -1.06
CA GLU A 252 19.94 15.29 -1.61
C GLU A 252 19.78 14.92 -3.10
N ALA A 253 18.63 14.37 -3.47
CA ALA A 253 18.36 14.06 -4.88
C ALA A 253 18.27 15.32 -5.76
N ALA A 254 17.67 16.40 -5.27
CA ALA A 254 17.65 17.69 -6.00
C ALA A 254 19.05 18.23 -6.19
N ASN A 255 19.89 18.24 -5.14
CA ASN A 255 21.28 18.68 -5.20
C ASN A 255 22.10 17.85 -6.21
N ASP A 256 21.97 16.52 -6.18
CA ASP A 256 22.65 15.61 -7.09
C ASP A 256 22.23 15.83 -8.57
N LEU A 257 21.03 16.39 -8.80
CA LEU A 257 20.53 16.77 -10.13
C LEU A 257 20.91 18.19 -10.55
N GLY A 258 21.61 18.96 -9.69
CA GLY A 258 21.99 20.34 -9.93
C GLY A 258 20.85 21.35 -9.69
N ASP A 259 19.77 20.94 -9.04
CA ASP A 259 18.65 21.82 -8.69
C ASP A 259 18.90 22.51 -7.34
N THR A 260 18.48 23.76 -7.21
CA THR A 260 18.61 24.55 -5.96
C THR A 260 17.44 24.30 -4.97
N SER A 261 16.41 23.61 -5.41
CA SER A 261 15.21 23.31 -4.59
C SER A 261 14.52 22.04 -5.05
N VAL A 262 13.77 21.44 -4.12
CA VAL A 262 12.88 20.31 -4.43
C VAL A 262 11.70 20.83 -5.26
N ASN A 263 11.47 20.23 -6.42
CA ASN A 263 10.42 20.59 -7.36
C ASN A 263 9.80 19.33 -7.99
N THR A 264 8.66 19.49 -8.70
CA THR A 264 7.93 18.39 -9.33
C THR A 264 8.81 17.53 -10.25
N GLY A 265 9.77 18.16 -10.97
CA GLY A 265 10.65 17.47 -11.91
C GLY A 265 11.62 16.53 -11.23
N ASN A 266 12.33 16.99 -10.19
CA ASN A 266 13.28 16.15 -9.45
C ASN A 266 12.57 15.12 -8.56
N VAL A 267 11.40 15.44 -7.98
CA VAL A 267 10.57 14.48 -7.25
C VAL A 267 10.10 13.35 -8.16
N ARG A 268 9.66 13.66 -9.40
CA ARG A 268 9.29 12.64 -10.39
C ARG A 268 10.44 11.70 -10.71
N LYS A 269 11.64 12.24 -10.98
CA LYS A 269 12.85 11.44 -11.26
C LYS A 269 13.20 10.55 -10.06
N PHE A 270 13.13 11.11 -8.86
CA PHE A 270 13.41 10.41 -7.62
C PHE A 270 12.41 9.27 -7.38
N TRP A 271 11.10 9.54 -7.46
CA TRP A 271 10.10 8.49 -7.27
C TRP A 271 10.20 7.39 -8.33
N ASN A 272 10.44 7.73 -9.60
CA ASN A 272 10.58 6.74 -10.65
C ASN A 272 11.80 5.83 -10.46
N LYS A 273 12.88 6.32 -9.84
CA LYS A 273 14.04 5.49 -9.51
C LYS A 273 13.83 4.67 -8.24
N MET A 274 13.30 5.31 -7.18
CA MET A 274 13.15 4.66 -5.87
C MET A 274 11.92 3.76 -5.76
N LEU A 275 10.94 3.98 -6.62
CA LEU A 275 9.67 3.25 -6.69
C LEU A 275 9.29 3.03 -8.16
N PRO A 276 10.06 2.21 -8.92
CA PRO A 276 9.77 1.99 -10.33
C PRO A 276 8.30 1.61 -10.55
N GLY A 277 7.65 2.27 -11.50
CA GLY A 277 6.23 2.05 -11.84
C GLY A 277 5.20 2.71 -10.91
N ILE A 278 5.61 3.36 -9.81
CA ILE A 278 4.66 3.95 -8.83
C ILE A 278 3.84 5.12 -9.39
N THR A 279 4.34 5.77 -10.44
CA THR A 279 3.60 6.82 -11.16
C THR A 279 2.90 6.29 -12.42
N GLY A 280 2.66 4.97 -12.48
CA GLY A 280 2.07 4.30 -13.64
C GLY A 280 1.40 2.99 -13.25
N GLU A 281 1.97 1.88 -13.72
CA GLU A 281 1.35 0.55 -13.56
C GLU A 281 1.24 0.08 -12.10
N PHE A 282 2.10 0.56 -11.21
CA PHE A 282 2.06 0.24 -9.78
C PHE A 282 1.51 1.39 -8.91
N ASP A 283 0.91 2.42 -9.51
CA ASP A 283 0.20 3.45 -8.75
C ASP A 283 -1.03 2.84 -8.04
N CYS A 284 -1.43 3.46 -6.95
CA CYS A 284 -2.50 2.96 -6.10
C CYS A 284 -3.81 2.63 -6.86
N PRO A 285 -4.30 3.46 -7.82
CA PRO A 285 -5.47 3.10 -8.62
C PRO A 285 -5.31 1.79 -9.39
N SER A 286 -4.11 1.54 -9.95
CA SER A 286 -3.80 0.32 -10.67
C SER A 286 -3.70 -0.90 -9.76
N MET A 287 -3.20 -0.73 -8.53
CA MET A 287 -2.95 -1.81 -7.59
C MET A 287 -4.19 -2.22 -6.81
N VAL A 288 -4.95 -1.28 -6.22
CA VAL A 288 -6.10 -1.62 -5.36
C VAL A 288 -7.22 -2.35 -6.12
N ARG A 289 -7.40 -2.09 -7.41
CA ARG A 289 -8.36 -2.83 -8.25
C ARG A 289 -8.04 -4.32 -8.37
N LEU A 290 -6.77 -4.70 -8.23
CA LEU A 290 -6.32 -6.09 -8.28
C LEU A 290 -6.79 -6.89 -7.06
N PHE A 291 -7.18 -6.22 -5.99
CA PHE A 291 -7.62 -6.89 -4.78
C PHE A 291 -9.01 -7.52 -4.93
N ALA A 292 -9.86 -7.01 -5.84
CA ALA A 292 -11.19 -7.56 -6.09
C ALA A 292 -11.14 -9.04 -6.52
N PRO A 293 -12.02 -9.92 -5.98
CA PRO A 293 -13.18 -9.64 -5.12
C PRO A 293 -12.93 -9.84 -3.62
N ARG A 294 -11.68 -9.80 -3.13
CA ARG A 294 -11.36 -9.98 -1.70
C ARG A 294 -11.80 -8.77 -0.88
N PRO A 295 -12.22 -8.94 0.40
CA PRO A 295 -12.68 -7.82 1.23
C PRO A 295 -11.64 -6.73 1.43
N LEU A 296 -11.95 -5.50 1.02
CA LEU A 296 -11.09 -4.31 1.07
C LEU A 296 -11.80 -3.15 1.76
N LEU A 297 -11.17 -2.58 2.79
CA LEU A 297 -11.61 -1.36 3.45
C LEU A 297 -10.56 -0.28 3.24
N LEU A 298 -10.89 0.79 2.52
CA LEU A 298 -10.05 1.95 2.29
C LEU A 298 -10.45 3.07 3.26
N LEU A 299 -9.52 3.48 4.13
CA LEU A 299 -9.73 4.49 5.15
C LEU A 299 -8.83 5.69 4.89
N ASN A 300 -9.41 6.84 4.61
CA ASN A 300 -8.73 8.11 4.41
C ASN A 300 -9.33 9.21 5.29
N THR A 301 -8.68 10.36 5.34
CA THR A 301 -9.14 11.58 6.00
C THR A 301 -9.17 12.74 5.02
N GLU A 302 -10.09 13.69 5.20
CA GLU A 302 -10.39 14.71 4.18
C GLU A 302 -9.24 15.69 3.98
N ASN A 303 -8.59 16.14 5.06
CA ASN A 303 -7.54 17.16 5.03
C ASN A 303 -6.11 16.56 5.01
N ASP A 304 -5.99 15.30 4.57
CA ASP A 304 -4.70 14.60 4.49
C ASP A 304 -3.81 15.17 3.37
N GLN A 305 -2.74 15.86 3.77
CA GLN A 305 -1.76 16.40 2.83
C GLN A 305 -0.81 15.33 2.27
N ASN A 306 -0.67 14.18 2.93
CA ASN A 306 0.17 13.08 2.45
C ASN A 306 -0.56 12.21 1.41
N CYS A 307 -1.90 12.15 1.53
CA CYS A 307 -2.78 11.40 0.65
C CYS A 307 -3.94 12.29 0.17
N PRO A 308 -3.69 13.27 -0.71
CA PRO A 308 -4.71 14.22 -1.17
C PRO A 308 -5.96 13.51 -1.67
N LEU A 309 -7.14 13.92 -1.15
CA LEU A 309 -8.41 13.24 -1.39
C LEU A 309 -8.74 13.10 -2.88
N GLN A 310 -8.44 14.12 -3.69
CA GLN A 310 -8.68 14.09 -5.13
C GLN A 310 -7.87 12.98 -5.84
N GLY A 311 -6.62 12.78 -5.41
CA GLY A 311 -5.79 11.67 -5.90
C GLY A 311 -6.26 10.31 -5.38
N ALA A 312 -6.76 10.26 -4.12
CA ALA A 312 -7.34 9.05 -3.55
C ALA A 312 -8.64 8.65 -4.27
N GLN A 313 -9.43 9.62 -4.75
CA GLN A 313 -10.69 9.36 -5.48
C GLN A 313 -10.48 8.49 -6.72
N LEU A 314 -9.37 8.66 -7.43
CA LEU A 314 -9.02 7.80 -8.58
C LEU A 314 -8.87 6.33 -8.16
N ALA A 315 -8.25 6.08 -7.01
CA ALA A 315 -8.12 4.72 -6.48
C ALA A 315 -9.47 4.16 -6.00
N PHE A 316 -10.32 5.00 -5.39
CA PHE A 316 -11.67 4.61 -4.97
C PHE A 316 -12.53 4.19 -6.18
N ASP A 317 -12.47 4.95 -7.26
CA ASP A 317 -13.26 4.68 -8.47
C ASP A 317 -12.74 3.45 -9.20
N ALA A 318 -11.43 3.26 -9.27
CA ALA A 318 -10.81 2.05 -9.81
C ALA A 318 -11.20 0.80 -8.99
N ALA A 319 -11.18 0.89 -7.66
CA ALA A 319 -11.64 -0.19 -6.79
C ALA A 319 -13.13 -0.48 -7.00
N LYS A 320 -14.01 0.53 -6.95
CA LYS A 320 -15.47 0.38 -7.19
C LYS A 320 -15.76 -0.29 -8.51
N SER A 321 -15.10 0.15 -9.58
CA SER A 321 -15.25 -0.42 -10.92
C SER A 321 -14.88 -1.90 -10.94
N ALA A 322 -13.74 -2.27 -10.37
CA ALA A 322 -13.27 -3.65 -10.29
C ALA A 322 -14.21 -4.55 -9.48
N TYR A 323 -14.68 -4.07 -8.30
CA TYR A 323 -15.60 -4.83 -7.46
C TYR A 323 -16.98 -4.98 -8.10
N LYS A 324 -17.46 -3.94 -8.78
CA LYS A 324 -18.71 -4.00 -9.56
C LYS A 324 -18.63 -5.06 -10.66
N SER A 325 -17.52 -5.12 -11.40
CA SER A 325 -17.32 -6.11 -12.48
C SER A 325 -17.23 -7.56 -11.97
N LYS A 326 -16.99 -7.76 -10.67
CA LYS A 326 -16.94 -9.06 -10.01
C LYS A 326 -18.18 -9.38 -9.18
N ASN A 327 -19.23 -8.52 -9.23
CA ASN A 327 -20.43 -8.62 -8.40
C ASN A 327 -20.10 -8.76 -6.90
N ALA A 328 -19.16 -7.95 -6.39
CA ALA A 328 -18.61 -8.07 -5.03
C ALA A 328 -18.54 -6.71 -4.29
N LEU A 329 -19.42 -5.76 -4.63
CA LEU A 329 -19.42 -4.42 -4.02
C LEU A 329 -19.61 -4.47 -2.49
N GLU A 330 -20.27 -5.49 -1.96
CA GLU A 330 -20.46 -5.72 -0.52
C GLU A 330 -19.14 -6.00 0.21
N LYS A 331 -18.07 -6.36 -0.52
CA LYS A 331 -16.71 -6.60 -0.02
C LYS A 331 -15.80 -5.39 -0.16
N LEU A 332 -16.32 -4.28 -0.63
CA LEU A 332 -15.61 -3.00 -0.68
C LEU A 332 -16.30 -2.00 0.24
N LYS A 333 -15.53 -1.40 1.13
CA LYS A 333 -15.96 -0.23 1.90
C LYS A 333 -14.91 0.87 1.79
N ILE A 334 -15.37 2.10 1.62
CA ILE A 334 -14.55 3.31 1.57
C ILE A 334 -15.11 4.26 2.61
N ASP A 335 -14.25 4.80 3.48
CA ASP A 335 -14.61 5.84 4.43
C ASP A 335 -13.58 6.97 4.38
N VAL A 336 -14.08 8.19 4.31
CA VAL A 336 -13.29 9.42 4.39
C VAL A 336 -13.80 10.19 5.58
N GLU A 337 -12.99 10.32 6.63
CA GLU A 337 -13.40 11.06 7.83
C GLU A 337 -13.26 12.56 7.58
N PRO A 338 -14.36 13.34 7.75
CA PRO A 338 -14.35 14.75 7.42
C PRO A 338 -13.51 15.57 8.42
N ASN A 339 -12.92 16.66 7.93
CA ASN A 339 -12.15 17.65 8.70
C ASN A 339 -10.90 17.10 9.42
N GLU A 340 -10.54 15.81 9.26
CA GLU A 340 -9.37 15.23 9.90
C GLU A 340 -8.13 15.35 9.00
N PRO A 341 -6.94 15.66 9.58
CA PRO A 341 -5.66 15.63 8.89
C PRO A 341 -5.16 14.18 8.77
N HIS A 342 -3.90 13.98 8.38
CA HIS A 342 -3.25 12.66 8.29
C HIS A 342 -3.22 11.93 9.64
N ARG A 343 -4.31 11.27 10.00
CA ARG A 343 -4.52 10.68 11.32
C ARG A 343 -5.33 9.38 11.26
N PHE A 344 -4.89 8.35 12.00
CA PHE A 344 -5.69 7.16 12.25
C PHE A 344 -6.62 7.41 13.43
N THR A 345 -7.87 7.68 13.14
CA THR A 345 -8.87 8.15 14.11
C THR A 345 -9.48 7.00 14.92
N PRO A 346 -10.08 7.26 16.10
CA PRO A 346 -10.79 6.24 16.84
C PRO A 346 -11.90 5.54 16.03
N LYS A 347 -12.64 6.27 15.20
CA LYS A 347 -13.64 5.71 14.29
C LYS A 347 -13.03 4.70 13.33
N HIS A 348 -11.92 5.05 12.69
CA HIS A 348 -11.24 4.18 11.76
C HIS A 348 -10.62 2.95 12.45
N ILE A 349 -10.18 3.06 13.71
CA ILE A 349 -9.74 1.91 14.51
C ILE A 349 -10.89 0.90 14.68
N GLU A 350 -12.07 1.36 15.12
CA GLU A 350 -13.23 0.50 15.28
C GLU A 350 -13.68 -0.13 13.95
N MET A 351 -13.73 0.65 12.88
CA MET A 351 -14.07 0.15 11.55
C MET A 351 -13.11 -0.94 11.10
N THR A 352 -11.81 -0.78 11.35
CA THR A 352 -10.78 -1.78 11.04
C THR A 352 -11.06 -3.09 11.78
N ILE A 353 -11.31 -3.04 13.08
CA ILE A 353 -11.56 -4.22 13.90
C ILE A 353 -12.83 -4.95 13.45
N GLU A 354 -13.93 -4.23 13.25
CA GLU A 354 -15.20 -4.82 12.79
C GLU A 354 -15.08 -5.40 11.37
N TRP A 355 -14.24 -4.81 10.52
CA TRP A 355 -14.00 -5.36 9.17
C TRP A 355 -13.33 -6.73 9.23
N PHE A 356 -12.30 -6.90 10.06
CA PHE A 356 -11.65 -8.20 10.23
C PHE A 356 -12.56 -9.23 10.90
N LYS A 357 -13.34 -8.84 11.92
CA LYS A 357 -14.35 -9.75 12.53
C LYS A 357 -15.36 -10.27 11.51
N LYS A 358 -15.74 -9.43 10.56
CA LYS A 358 -16.74 -9.80 9.54
C LYS A 358 -16.17 -10.73 8.47
N TRP A 359 -14.92 -10.51 8.06
CA TRP A 359 -14.42 -11.09 6.82
C TRP A 359 -13.26 -12.08 6.98
N LEU A 360 -12.64 -12.11 8.14
CA LEU A 360 -11.51 -12.99 8.44
C LEU A 360 -11.82 -13.95 9.60
#